data_be3c45eb50a571d37bd446a33a956136
#
_entry.id   be3c45eb50a571d37bd446a33a956136
#
_cell.length_a   1.000
_cell.length_b   1.000
_cell.length_c   1.000
_cell.angle_alpha   90.00
_cell.angle_beta   90.00
_cell.angle_gamma   90.00
#
_symmetry.space_group_name_H-M   'P 1'
#
loop_
_entity.id
_entity.type
_entity.pdbx_description
1 polymer ?
#
loop_
_entity_poly.entity_id
_entity_poly.type
_entity_poly.pdbx_seq_one_letter_code
_entity_poly.pdbx_strand_id
1 'polypeptide(L)'
;NEVEIKVDAAHNHKGTSIYNPLHGQKRAALWNEDADLYVSGHHHNWACSQEELSDGRVATFARARGYKWLDDHAVHHGFTQQEHGASIIFVIDPRAETPTERLQPFPSLIAGAKYLEFRRSMYA
;
A
#
# COMPACT_ATOMS: atom_id res chain seq x y z
N ASN A 1 19.70 -17.08 -0.84
CA ASN A 1 18.29 -17.16 -0.44
C ASN A 1 17.45 -16.20 -1.29
N GLU A 2 16.57 -16.78 -2.09
CA GLU A 2 15.63 -16.01 -2.88
C GLU A 2 14.33 -15.84 -2.11
N VAL A 3 13.80 -14.62 -2.14
CA VAL A 3 12.49 -14.31 -1.61
C VAL A 3 11.63 -13.84 -2.76
N GLU A 4 10.48 -14.45 -2.91
CA GLU A 4 9.49 -14.07 -3.92
C GLU A 4 8.41 -13.23 -3.26
N ILE A 5 8.11 -12.09 -3.87
CA ILE A 5 6.99 -11.25 -3.46
C ILE A 5 6.09 -11.08 -4.68
N LYS A 6 4.86 -11.55 -4.55
CA LYS A 6 3.86 -11.46 -5.62
C LYS A 6 3.05 -10.19 -5.47
N VAL A 7 2.96 -9.43 -6.55
CA VAL A 7 2.23 -8.16 -6.57
C VAL A 7 1.05 -8.28 -7.54
N ASP A 8 -0.14 -7.97 -7.05
CA ASP A 8 -1.33 -7.81 -7.87
C ASP A 8 -1.60 -6.31 -8.00
N ALA A 9 -1.23 -5.75 -9.14
CA ALA A 9 -1.40 -4.34 -9.42
C ALA A 9 -2.50 -4.14 -10.46
N ALA A 10 -3.44 -3.26 -10.16
CA ALA A 10 -4.53 -2.94 -11.06
C ALA A 10 -4.88 -1.45 -10.93
N HIS A 11 -5.44 -0.89 -12.02
CA HIS A 11 -5.95 0.48 -11.95
C HIS A 11 -7.03 0.58 -10.87
N ASN A 12 -7.91 -0.42 -10.81
CA ASN A 12 -8.95 -0.52 -9.79
C ASN A 12 -9.35 -1.98 -9.65
N HIS A 13 -9.42 -2.49 -8.42
CA HIS A 13 -9.94 -3.83 -8.14
C HIS A 13 -11.47 -3.79 -8.07
N LYS A 14 -12.10 -4.89 -8.52
CA LYS A 14 -13.58 -4.96 -8.51
C LYS A 14 -14.12 -4.91 -7.09
N GLY A 15 -15.19 -4.18 -6.93
CA GLY A 15 -15.87 -3.99 -5.66
C GLY A 15 -15.52 -2.64 -5.04
N THR A 16 -16.55 -1.93 -4.60
CA THR A 16 -16.40 -0.61 -3.99
C THR A 16 -17.17 -0.57 -2.69
N SER A 17 -16.67 0.22 -1.76
CA SER A 17 -17.38 0.49 -0.50
C SER A 17 -17.00 1.88 -0.03
N ILE A 18 -18.00 2.67 0.36
CA ILE A 18 -17.75 4.00 0.93
C ILE A 18 -17.13 3.91 2.32
N TYR A 19 -17.26 2.76 2.99
CA TYR A 19 -16.76 2.55 4.35
C TYR A 19 -15.40 1.84 4.37
N ASN A 20 -15.02 1.19 3.27
CA ASN A 20 -13.78 0.44 3.21
C ASN A 20 -13.06 0.74 1.89
N PRO A 21 -12.06 1.64 1.90
CA PRO A 21 -11.38 2.03 0.67
C PRO A 21 -10.57 0.90 0.02
N LEU A 22 -10.29 -0.18 0.74
CA LEU A 22 -9.55 -1.33 0.24
C LEU A 22 -10.45 -2.54 -0.03
N HIS A 23 -11.79 -2.34 -0.09
CA HIS A 23 -12.75 -3.42 -0.25
C HIS A 23 -12.49 -4.28 -1.49
N GLY A 24 -12.26 -3.66 -2.64
CA GLY A 24 -12.01 -4.39 -3.88
C GLY A 24 -10.76 -5.26 -3.80
N GLN A 25 -9.68 -4.75 -3.21
CA GLN A 25 -8.44 -5.49 -3.03
C GLN A 25 -8.63 -6.67 -2.07
N LYS A 26 -9.31 -6.45 -0.96
CA LYS A 26 -9.59 -7.49 0.03
C LYS A 26 -10.50 -8.56 -0.56
N ARG A 27 -11.45 -8.17 -1.39
CA ARG A 27 -12.30 -9.12 -2.11
C ARG A 27 -11.48 -9.98 -3.07
N ALA A 28 -10.53 -9.39 -3.80
CA ALA A 28 -9.63 -10.14 -4.68
C ALA A 28 -8.84 -11.17 -3.90
N ALA A 29 -8.34 -10.81 -2.71
CA ALA A 29 -7.60 -11.73 -1.85
C ALA A 29 -8.44 -12.92 -1.38
N LEU A 30 -9.76 -12.73 -1.19
CA LEU A 30 -10.67 -13.82 -0.81
C LEU A 30 -10.97 -14.77 -1.96
N TRP A 31 -10.91 -14.32 -3.20
CA TRP A 31 -11.33 -15.06 -4.37
C TRP A 31 -10.15 -15.63 -5.18
N ASN A 32 -9.22 -16.28 -4.49
CA ASN A 32 -8.12 -17.06 -5.08
C ASN A 32 -6.94 -16.23 -5.60
N GLU A 33 -6.81 -15.01 -5.17
CA GLU A 33 -5.59 -14.26 -5.41
C GLU A 33 -4.55 -14.64 -4.34
N ASP A 34 -3.34 -14.93 -4.77
CA ASP A 34 -2.27 -15.37 -3.88
C ASP A 34 -1.13 -14.35 -3.77
N ALA A 35 -1.42 -13.09 -4.03
CA ALA A 35 -0.44 -12.03 -3.95
C ALA A 35 -0.12 -11.64 -2.50
N ASP A 36 1.08 -11.15 -2.29
CA ASP A 36 1.53 -10.59 -1.02
C ASP A 36 1.17 -9.11 -0.92
N LEU A 37 1.04 -8.44 -2.06
CA LEU A 37 0.77 -7.02 -2.16
C LEU A 37 -0.29 -6.77 -3.22
N TYR A 38 -1.35 -6.07 -2.82
CA TYR A 38 -2.42 -5.64 -3.71
C TYR A 38 -2.36 -4.12 -3.82
N VAL A 39 -2.13 -3.60 -5.02
CA VAL A 39 -1.94 -2.17 -5.27
C VAL A 39 -2.94 -1.68 -6.30
N SER A 40 -3.56 -0.55 -6.03
CA SER A 40 -4.42 0.13 -6.99
C SER A 40 -4.29 1.64 -6.89
N GLY A 41 -4.83 2.33 -7.88
CA GLY A 41 -4.98 3.77 -7.94
C GLY A 41 -6.44 4.14 -8.14
N HIS A 42 -6.71 4.97 -9.15
CA HIS A 42 -8.04 5.39 -9.61
C HIS A 42 -8.75 6.39 -8.69
N HIS A 43 -8.90 6.08 -7.42
CA HIS A 43 -9.54 7.00 -6.47
C HIS A 43 -8.53 8.05 -5.99
N HIS A 44 -9.02 9.24 -5.62
CA HIS A 44 -8.16 10.36 -5.22
C HIS A 44 -8.01 10.46 -3.70
N ASN A 45 -8.05 9.34 -3.03
CA ASN A 45 -7.67 9.21 -1.63
C ASN A 45 -6.81 7.95 -1.46
N TRP A 46 -5.94 7.98 -0.48
CA TRP A 46 -5.05 6.86 -0.24
C TRP A 46 -5.54 5.99 0.92
N ALA A 47 -5.10 4.74 0.93
CA ALA A 47 -5.29 3.84 2.05
C ALA A 47 -4.22 2.75 2.00
N CYS A 48 -3.79 2.27 3.15
CA CYS A 48 -2.96 1.07 3.20
C CYS A 48 -3.17 0.33 4.52
N SER A 49 -3.07 -0.98 4.46
CA SER A 49 -3.16 -1.82 5.64
C SER A 49 -2.44 -3.15 5.40
N GLN A 50 -2.10 -3.83 6.50
CA GLN A 50 -1.62 -5.21 6.46
C GLN A 50 -2.55 -6.06 7.30
N GLU A 51 -2.91 -7.23 6.80
CA GLU A 51 -3.85 -8.11 7.49
C GLU A 51 -3.44 -9.56 7.33
N GLU A 52 -3.68 -10.35 8.38
CA GLU A 52 -3.57 -11.79 8.29
C GLU A 52 -4.81 -12.34 7.61
N LEU A 53 -4.59 -13.18 6.60
CA LEU A 53 -5.66 -13.86 5.89
C LEU A 53 -6.05 -15.14 6.61
N SER A 54 -7.17 -15.75 6.20
CA SER A 54 -7.70 -16.94 6.84
C SER A 54 -6.76 -18.15 6.77
N ASP A 55 -5.83 -18.18 5.81
CA ASP A 55 -4.82 -19.22 5.68
C ASP A 55 -3.53 -18.93 6.48
N GLY A 56 -3.51 -17.86 7.28
CA GLY A 56 -2.36 -17.44 8.07
C GLY A 56 -1.34 -16.58 7.34
N ARG A 57 -1.52 -16.38 6.04
CA ARG A 57 -0.65 -15.53 5.22
C ARG A 57 -0.95 -14.05 5.49
N VAL A 58 0.09 -13.21 5.52
CA VAL A 58 -0.07 -11.76 5.66
C VAL A 58 -0.09 -11.13 4.27
N ALA A 59 -1.10 -10.30 4.02
CA ALA A 59 -1.21 -9.54 2.78
C ALA A 59 -1.19 -8.04 3.06
N THR A 60 -0.59 -7.29 2.16
CA THR A 60 -0.54 -5.83 2.20
C THR A 60 -1.46 -5.27 1.14
N PHE A 61 -2.30 -4.31 1.54
CA PHE A 61 -3.25 -3.64 0.66
C PHE A 61 -2.91 -2.17 0.60
N ALA A 62 -2.79 -1.62 -0.60
CA ALA A 62 -2.44 -0.23 -0.78
C ALA A 62 -3.21 0.40 -1.94
N ARG A 63 -3.64 1.62 -1.74
CA ARG A 63 -4.26 2.43 -2.78
C ARG A 63 -3.59 3.81 -2.76
N ALA A 64 -2.94 4.17 -3.87
CA ALA A 64 -2.29 5.47 -4.00
C ALA A 64 -3.33 6.51 -4.41
N ARG A 65 -3.21 7.71 -3.84
CA ARG A 65 -4.08 8.83 -4.16
C ARG A 65 -3.78 9.41 -5.55
N GLY A 66 -2.55 9.33 -6.00
CA GLY A 66 -2.11 9.98 -7.21
C GLY A 66 -1.63 11.42 -6.96
N TYR A 67 -1.09 12.03 -7.99
CA TYR A 67 -0.47 13.34 -7.88
C TYR A 67 -1.41 14.51 -8.04
N LYS A 68 -2.66 14.26 -8.41
CA LYS A 68 -3.67 15.31 -8.56
C LYS A 68 -4.32 15.61 -7.21
N TRP A 69 -3.66 16.38 -6.38
CA TRP A 69 -4.11 16.66 -5.02
C TRP A 69 -4.79 18.03 -4.85
N LEU A 70 -4.48 19.00 -5.71
CA LEU A 70 -5.17 20.29 -5.74
C LEU A 70 -5.57 20.59 -7.18
N ASP A 71 -6.81 20.30 -7.50
CA ASP A 71 -7.44 20.74 -8.74
C ASP A 71 -8.33 21.95 -8.44
N ASP A 72 -8.93 22.52 -9.50
CA ASP A 72 -9.81 23.68 -9.36
C ASP A 72 -10.98 23.41 -8.41
N HIS A 73 -11.50 22.19 -8.44
CA HIS A 73 -12.61 21.78 -7.57
C HIS A 73 -12.17 21.76 -6.11
N ALA A 74 -11.03 21.17 -5.81
CA ALA A 74 -10.49 21.08 -4.45
C ALA A 74 -10.19 22.46 -3.88
N VAL A 75 -9.57 23.34 -4.67
CA VAL A 75 -9.28 24.72 -4.25
C VAL A 75 -10.58 25.49 -3.97
N HIS A 76 -11.57 25.35 -4.86
CA HIS A 76 -12.85 26.03 -4.71
C HIS A 76 -13.59 25.61 -3.42
N HIS A 77 -13.45 24.37 -3.00
CA HIS A 77 -14.06 23.83 -1.78
C HIS A 77 -13.18 24.00 -0.54
N GLY A 78 -12.03 24.67 -0.65
CA GLY A 78 -11.15 24.94 0.47
C GLY A 78 -10.39 23.74 1.00
N PHE A 79 -10.22 22.68 0.21
CA PHE A 79 -9.41 21.53 0.59
C PHE A 79 -7.93 21.92 0.65
N THR A 80 -7.24 21.44 1.68
CA THR A 80 -5.81 21.65 1.82
C THR A 80 -5.02 20.65 1.00
N GLN A 81 -3.81 21.06 0.59
CA GLN A 81 -2.88 20.19 -0.08
C GLN A 81 -2.45 19.06 0.85
N GLN A 82 -2.43 17.84 0.34
CA GLN A 82 -2.00 16.68 1.10
C GLN A 82 -0.67 16.14 0.59
N GLU A 83 0.25 15.92 1.51
CA GLU A 83 1.61 15.48 1.19
C GLU A 83 1.75 13.96 1.14
N HIS A 84 0.80 13.22 1.73
CA HIS A 84 0.86 11.77 1.84
C HIS A 84 -0.04 11.08 0.82
N GLY A 85 0.37 9.90 0.40
CA GLY A 85 -0.47 9.01 -0.39
C GLY A 85 -0.50 9.27 -1.88
N ALA A 86 0.21 10.28 -2.37
CA ALA A 86 0.33 10.52 -3.82
C ALA A 86 1.00 9.32 -4.50
N SER A 87 2.03 8.80 -3.88
CA SER A 87 2.59 7.49 -4.16
C SER A 87 2.83 6.79 -2.84
N ILE A 88 2.90 5.48 -2.89
CA ILE A 88 3.19 4.67 -1.71
C ILE A 88 4.49 3.93 -1.96
N ILE A 89 5.44 4.08 -1.02
CA ILE A 89 6.70 3.34 -1.05
C ILE A 89 6.51 2.02 -0.31
N PHE A 90 7.02 0.95 -0.90
CA PHE A 90 7.10 -0.33 -0.25
C PHE A 90 8.57 -0.65 0.02
N VAL A 91 8.92 -0.77 1.29
CA VAL A 91 10.28 -1.17 1.67
C VAL A 91 10.29 -2.68 1.83
N ILE A 92 11.17 -3.34 1.08
CA ILE A 92 11.30 -4.79 1.07
C ILE A 92 12.64 -5.16 1.67
N ASP A 93 12.60 -5.96 2.72
CA ASP A 93 13.78 -6.51 3.36
C ASP A 93 13.74 -8.04 3.25
N PRO A 94 14.48 -8.64 2.30
CA PRO A 94 14.46 -10.08 2.10
C PRO A 94 15.09 -10.88 3.26
N ARG A 95 15.82 -10.21 4.15
CA ARG A 95 16.44 -10.85 5.33
C ARG A 95 15.52 -10.84 6.54
N ALA A 96 14.38 -10.15 6.49
CA ALA A 96 13.49 -10.06 7.63
C ALA A 96 12.89 -11.43 7.98
N GLU A 97 12.76 -11.70 9.27
CA GLU A 97 12.26 -12.99 9.77
C GLU A 97 10.75 -13.11 9.66
N THR A 98 10.03 -11.97 9.68
CA THR A 98 8.56 -11.96 9.66
C THR A 98 8.05 -11.30 8.37
N PRO A 99 6.88 -11.74 7.87
CA PRO A 99 6.29 -11.11 6.68
C PRO A 99 5.99 -9.62 6.86
N THR A 100 5.60 -9.18 8.04
CA THR A 100 5.30 -7.77 8.31
C THR A 100 6.56 -6.90 8.23
N GLU A 101 7.70 -7.39 8.69
CA GLU A 101 8.97 -6.66 8.57
C GLU A 101 9.55 -6.73 7.16
N ARG A 102 9.24 -7.80 6.43
CA ARG A 102 9.77 -8.02 5.08
C ARG A 102 9.19 -7.04 4.08
N LEU A 103 7.95 -6.66 4.23
CA LEU A 103 7.28 -5.72 3.33
C LEU A 103 6.48 -4.72 4.16
N GLN A 104 6.86 -3.45 4.08
CA GLN A 104 6.17 -2.37 4.80
C GLN A 104 5.76 -1.26 3.84
N PRO A 105 4.49 -0.86 3.85
CA PRO A 105 4.01 0.25 3.03
C PRO A 105 4.15 1.58 3.78
N PHE A 106 4.49 2.62 3.04
CA PHE A 106 4.59 3.98 3.58
C PHE A 106 3.91 4.97 2.64
N PRO A 107 2.87 5.67 3.08
CA PRO A 107 2.30 6.77 2.31
C PRO A 107 3.18 8.02 2.34
N SER A 108 4.16 8.09 3.25
CA SER A 108 5.14 9.15 3.34
C SER A 108 6.48 8.67 2.80
N LEU A 109 7.00 9.35 1.79
CA LEU A 109 8.31 9.01 1.19
C LEU A 109 9.44 9.18 2.20
N ILE A 110 9.36 10.19 3.06
CA ILE A 110 10.37 10.45 4.08
C ILE A 110 10.39 9.34 5.13
N ALA A 111 9.22 8.92 5.59
CA ALA A 111 9.12 7.82 6.55
C ALA A 111 9.64 6.51 5.95
N GLY A 112 9.33 6.25 4.69
CA GLY A 112 9.84 5.08 3.99
C GLY A 112 11.35 5.09 3.87
N ALA A 113 11.93 6.24 3.53
CA ALA A 113 13.39 6.38 3.42
C ALA A 113 14.08 6.15 4.78
N LYS A 114 13.50 6.68 5.85
CA LYS A 114 14.04 6.48 7.21
C LYS A 114 13.98 5.03 7.64
N TYR A 115 12.90 4.34 7.32
CA TYR A 115 12.77 2.92 7.62
C TYR A 115 13.81 2.10 6.84
N LEU A 116 14.02 2.43 5.58
CA LEU A 116 15.02 1.77 4.75
C LEU A 116 16.42 1.94 5.35
N GLU A 117 16.78 3.15 5.79
CA GLU A 117 18.05 3.41 6.46
C GLU A 117 18.20 2.57 7.73
N PHE A 118 17.15 2.52 8.53
CA PHE A 118 17.13 1.73 9.76
C PHE A 118 17.37 0.25 9.46
N ARG A 119 16.67 -0.33 8.49
CA ARG A 119 16.84 -1.75 8.13
C ARG A 119 18.25 -2.01 7.63
N ARG A 120 18.80 -1.13 6.81
CA ARG A 120 20.18 -1.25 6.32
C ARG A 120 21.20 -1.22 7.46
N SER A 121 20.98 -0.38 8.46
CA SER A 121 21.91 -0.26 9.60
C SER A 121 22.00 -1.55 10.41
N MET A 122 20.95 -2.36 10.41
CA MET A 122 20.93 -3.65 11.12
C MET A 122 21.87 -4.68 10.51
N TYR A 123 22.24 -4.51 9.24
CA TYR A 123 23.09 -5.44 8.50
C TYR A 123 24.50 -4.88 8.23
N ALA A 124 24.76 -3.70 8.71
CA ALA A 124 26.04 -3.03 8.49
C ALA A 124 27.17 -3.62 9.34
#